data_9f6c81efa252a78705e0d29cab7a1980
#
_entry.id   9f6c81efa252a78705e0d29cab7a1980
#
_cell.length_a   1.000
_cell.length_b   1.000
_cell.length_c   1.000
_cell.angle_alpha   90.00
_cell.angle_beta   90.00
_cell.angle_gamma   90.00
#
_symmetry.space_group_name_H-M   'P 1'
#
loop_
_entity.id
_entity.type
_entity.pdbx_description
1 polymer ?
#
loop_
_entity_poly.entity_id
_entity_poly.type
_entity_poly.pdbx_seq_one_letter_code
_entity_poly.pdbx_strand_id
1 'polypeptide(L)'
;MSEQNIEGRVREIFAAVLQLPPEAVVLELSPDDCEQWDSLHHIHLVNAINETLGVDLMVEQQIEMLTFDLAVEVATEAMQGAGQ
;
A
#
# COMPACT_ATOMS: atom_id res chain seq x y z
N MET A 1 -13.84 -14.54 0.17
CA MET A 1 -14.01 -13.71 -0.59
C MET A 1 -13.46 -12.39 -0.41
N SER A 2 -13.89 -11.66 0.47
CA SER A 2 -13.41 -10.30 0.57
C SER A 2 -11.94 -10.21 0.89
N GLU A 3 -11.39 -11.19 1.53
CA GLU A 3 -9.98 -11.12 1.88
C GLU A 3 -9.10 -11.18 0.66
N GLN A 4 -9.63 -11.67 -0.44
CA GLN A 4 -8.83 -11.69 -1.63
C GLN A 4 -8.70 -10.34 -2.23
N ASN A 5 -9.39 -9.35 -1.67
CA ASN A 5 -9.34 -8.02 -2.21
C ASN A 5 -8.32 -7.13 -1.55
N ILE A 6 -7.30 -7.73 -0.92
CA ILE A 6 -6.25 -6.90 -0.35
C ILE A 6 -5.61 -6.04 -1.43
N GLU A 7 -5.31 -6.62 -2.59
CA GLU A 7 -4.72 -5.85 -3.67
C GLU A 7 -5.65 -4.71 -4.09
N GLY A 8 -6.94 -4.99 -4.22
CA GLY A 8 -7.90 -3.96 -4.61
C GLY A 8 -8.00 -2.85 -3.58
N ARG A 9 -7.98 -3.22 -2.30
CA ARG A 9 -8.08 -2.22 -1.24
C ARG A 9 -6.82 -1.36 -1.19
N VAL A 10 -5.65 -1.97 -1.34
CA VAL A 10 -4.40 -1.22 -1.37
C VAL A 10 -4.36 -0.32 -2.60
N ARG A 11 -4.87 -0.81 -3.73
CA ARG A 11 -4.93 0.02 -4.94
C ARG A 11 -5.80 1.25 -4.71
N GLU A 12 -6.92 1.10 -4.05
CA GLU A 12 -7.77 2.24 -3.75
C GLU A 12 -7.07 3.24 -2.84
N ILE A 13 -6.30 2.73 -1.87
CA ILE A 13 -5.53 3.60 -1.00
C ILE A 13 -4.51 4.39 -1.81
N PHE A 14 -3.77 3.70 -2.68
CA PHE A 14 -2.77 4.37 -3.50
C PHE A 14 -3.42 5.41 -4.40
N ALA A 15 -4.55 5.06 -5.02
CA ALA A 15 -5.24 5.98 -5.91
C ALA A 15 -5.68 7.23 -5.17
N ALA A 16 -6.20 7.07 -3.96
CA ALA A 16 -6.68 8.21 -3.18
C ALA A 16 -5.53 9.07 -2.69
N VAL A 17 -4.49 8.45 -2.13
CA VAL A 17 -3.38 9.21 -1.55
C VAL A 17 -2.57 9.91 -2.63
N LEU A 18 -2.30 9.21 -3.72
CA LEU A 18 -1.48 9.75 -4.80
C LEU A 18 -2.30 10.50 -5.83
N GLN A 19 -3.62 10.51 -5.67
CA GLN A 19 -4.53 11.24 -6.57
C GLN A 19 -4.40 10.76 -8.00
N LEU A 20 -4.42 9.44 -8.16
CA LEU A 20 -4.36 8.78 -9.45
C LEU A 20 -5.65 8.02 -9.69
N PRO A 21 -6.02 7.83 -10.97
CA PRO A 21 -7.09 6.87 -11.24
C PRO A 21 -6.62 5.46 -10.91
N PRO A 22 -7.53 4.58 -10.46
CA PRO A 22 -7.09 3.23 -10.05
C PRO A 22 -6.37 2.48 -11.14
N GLU A 23 -6.73 2.70 -12.41
CA GLU A 23 -6.09 1.98 -13.50
C GLU A 23 -4.66 2.43 -13.71
N ALA A 24 -4.25 3.56 -13.16
CA ALA A 24 -2.86 3.99 -13.23
C ALA A 24 -2.00 3.35 -12.16
N VAL A 25 -2.60 2.70 -11.15
CA VAL A 25 -1.87 2.05 -10.09
C VAL A 25 -1.56 0.63 -10.55
N VAL A 26 -0.51 0.52 -11.35
CA VAL A 26 -0.08 -0.77 -11.89
C VAL A 26 0.90 -1.42 -10.92
N LEU A 27 1.14 -2.71 -11.11
CA LEU A 27 1.97 -3.46 -10.16
C LEU A 27 3.38 -2.89 -10.05
N GLU A 28 3.92 -2.39 -11.14
CA GLU A 28 5.28 -1.88 -11.17
C GLU A 28 5.39 -0.42 -10.75
N LEU A 29 4.29 0.21 -10.40
CA LEU A 29 4.31 1.63 -10.02
C LEU A 29 5.31 1.84 -8.90
N SER A 30 6.18 2.83 -9.07
CA SER A 30 7.21 3.14 -8.10
C SER A 30 7.29 4.65 -7.92
N PRO A 31 8.01 5.12 -6.89
CA PRO A 31 8.20 6.56 -6.73
C PRO A 31 8.89 7.22 -7.93
N ASP A 32 9.69 6.46 -8.67
CA ASP A 32 10.33 7.01 -9.86
C ASP A 32 9.31 7.32 -10.94
N ASP A 33 8.17 6.62 -10.95
CA ASP A 33 7.14 6.81 -11.96
C ASP A 33 6.07 7.79 -11.52
N CYS A 34 6.07 8.22 -10.27
CA CYS A 34 4.98 9.00 -9.73
C CYS A 34 5.54 10.09 -8.80
N GLU A 35 5.48 11.33 -9.26
CA GLU A 35 6.03 12.43 -8.48
C GLU A 35 5.32 12.60 -7.15
N GLN A 36 4.04 12.23 -7.09
CA GLN A 36 3.30 12.36 -5.85
C GLN A 36 3.76 11.37 -4.79
N TRP A 37 4.45 10.32 -5.17
CA TRP A 37 4.91 9.31 -4.23
C TRP A 37 6.25 9.72 -3.66
N ASP A 38 6.24 10.74 -2.82
CA ASP A 38 7.44 11.21 -2.15
C ASP A 38 7.42 10.72 -0.69
N SER A 39 8.35 11.19 0.11
CA SER A 39 8.49 10.73 1.48
C SER A 39 7.23 10.99 2.30
N LEU A 40 6.65 12.17 2.13
CA LEU A 40 5.46 12.52 2.89
C LEU A 40 4.27 11.63 2.50
N HIS A 41 4.08 11.45 1.19
CA HIS A 41 2.97 10.62 0.74
C HIS A 41 3.20 9.16 1.10
N HIS A 42 4.47 8.73 1.17
CA HIS A 42 4.75 7.37 1.62
C HIS A 42 4.24 7.15 3.04
N ILE A 43 4.45 8.14 3.90
CA ILE A 43 3.93 8.06 5.27
C ILE A 43 2.41 8.01 5.26
N HIS A 44 1.79 8.81 4.38
CA HIS A 44 0.33 8.77 4.27
C HIS A 44 -0.17 7.41 3.80
N LEU A 45 0.56 6.78 2.87
CA LEU A 45 0.20 5.45 2.40
C LEU A 45 0.26 4.45 3.54
N VAL A 46 1.34 4.49 4.33
CA VAL A 46 1.48 3.58 5.45
C VAL A 46 0.34 3.77 6.44
N ASN A 47 0.05 5.00 6.79
CA ASN A 47 -1.02 5.27 7.75
C ASN A 47 -2.37 4.80 7.23
N ALA A 48 -2.63 5.03 5.95
CA ALA A 48 -3.90 4.63 5.36
C ALA A 48 -4.04 3.10 5.32
N ILE A 49 -2.95 2.41 5.02
CA ILE A 49 -2.96 0.95 5.03
C ILE A 49 -3.24 0.44 6.43
N ASN A 50 -2.55 1.02 7.42
CA ASN A 50 -2.75 0.59 8.81
C ASN A 50 -4.19 0.78 9.24
N GLU A 51 -4.77 1.91 8.92
CA GLU A 51 -6.14 2.19 9.34
C GLU A 51 -7.16 1.36 8.58
N THR A 52 -6.96 1.23 7.28
CA THR A 52 -7.96 0.54 6.44
C THR A 52 -7.96 -0.95 6.71
N LEU A 53 -6.79 -1.54 6.86
CA LEU A 53 -6.68 -2.98 7.05
C LEU A 53 -6.58 -3.39 8.52
N GLY A 54 -6.48 -2.42 9.41
CA GLY A 54 -6.38 -2.73 10.84
C GLY A 54 -5.08 -3.41 11.20
N VAL A 55 -3.98 -3.00 10.57
CA VAL A 55 -2.67 -3.58 10.83
C VAL A 55 -1.72 -2.49 11.29
N ASP A 56 -0.51 -2.89 11.65
CA ASP A 56 0.51 -1.97 12.12
C ASP A 56 1.82 -2.35 11.45
N LEU A 57 2.10 -1.73 10.31
CA LEU A 57 3.28 -2.05 9.54
C LEU A 57 4.55 -1.70 10.31
N MET A 58 5.48 -2.63 10.33
CA MET A 58 6.77 -2.39 10.98
C MET A 58 7.65 -1.55 10.07
N VAL A 59 8.66 -0.93 10.67
CA VAL A 59 9.54 -0.04 9.90
C VAL A 59 10.18 -0.79 8.73
N GLU A 60 10.61 -2.03 8.95
CA GLU A 60 11.19 -2.81 7.88
C GLU A 60 10.22 -3.01 6.74
N GLN A 61 8.95 -3.24 7.07
CA GLN A 61 7.92 -3.42 6.04
C GLN A 61 7.67 -2.14 5.29
N GLN A 62 7.69 -1.01 5.98
CA GLN A 62 7.49 0.28 5.32
C GLN A 62 8.60 0.56 4.32
N ILE A 63 9.83 0.20 4.66
CA ILE A 63 10.97 0.42 3.78
C ILE A 63 10.89 -0.47 2.54
N GLU A 64 10.30 -1.64 2.67
CA GLU A 64 10.20 -2.58 1.56
C GLU A 64 9.15 -2.18 0.52
N MET A 65 8.32 -1.20 0.83
CA MET A 65 7.27 -0.76 -0.09
C MET A 65 7.85 0.11 -1.20
N LEU A 66 8.60 -0.51 -2.10
CA LEU A 66 9.28 0.21 -3.17
C LEU A 66 8.48 0.24 -4.46
N THR A 67 7.50 -0.62 -4.59
CA THR A 67 6.57 -0.61 -5.71
C THR A 67 5.20 -0.97 -5.19
N PHE A 68 4.17 -0.78 -6.03
CA PHE A 68 2.82 -1.11 -5.60
C PHE A 68 2.68 -2.59 -5.26
N ASP A 69 3.25 -3.48 -6.08
CA ASP A 69 3.09 -4.90 -5.81
C ASP A 69 3.80 -5.30 -4.52
N LEU A 70 4.94 -4.67 -4.20
CA LEU A 70 5.59 -4.94 -2.93
C LEU A 70 4.76 -4.42 -1.76
N ALA A 71 4.07 -3.30 -1.95
CA ALA A 71 3.17 -2.80 -0.92
C ALA A 71 2.03 -3.79 -0.67
N VAL A 72 1.51 -4.41 -1.73
CA VAL A 72 0.47 -5.42 -1.57
C VAL A 72 1.00 -6.63 -0.79
N GLU A 73 2.23 -7.06 -1.10
CA GLU A 73 2.83 -8.17 -0.37
C GLU A 73 3.00 -7.84 1.11
N VAL A 74 3.48 -6.65 1.39
CA VAL A 74 3.69 -6.22 2.77
C VAL A 74 2.35 -6.16 3.51
N ALA A 75 1.34 -5.61 2.86
CA ALA A 75 0.01 -5.53 3.47
C ALA A 75 -0.56 -6.92 3.73
N THR A 76 -0.33 -7.84 2.80
CA THR A 76 -0.81 -9.21 2.95
C THR A 76 -0.12 -9.88 4.14
N GLU A 77 1.19 -9.71 4.26
CA GLU A 77 1.91 -10.27 5.39
C GLU A 77 1.42 -9.70 6.71
N ALA A 78 1.17 -8.40 6.75
CA ALA A 78 0.70 -7.76 7.97
C ALA A 78 -0.69 -8.27 8.35
N MET A 79 -1.55 -8.49 7.36
CA MET A 79 -2.87 -9.04 7.62
C MET A 79 -2.78 -10.45 8.19
N GLN A 80 -1.87 -11.26 7.67
CA GLN A 80 -1.69 -12.61 8.16
C GLN A 80 -1.17 -12.59 9.58
N GLY A 81 -0.21 -11.73 9.87
CA GLY A 81 0.33 -11.62 11.21
C GLY A 81 -0.71 -11.07 12.19
N ALA A 82 -1.52 -10.12 11.74
CA ALA A 82 -2.52 -9.53 12.61
C ALA A 82 -3.59 -10.53 13.02
N GLY A 83 -3.76 -11.58 12.25
CA GLY A 83 -4.75 -12.59 12.57
C GLY A 83 -4.29 -13.58 13.64
N GLN A 84 -3.08 -13.48 14.09
CA GLN A 84 -2.53 -14.45 15.06
C GLN A 84 -3.05 -14.20 16.47
#